data_314dd4beb84a685910a7f0649ad65589
#
_entry.id   314dd4beb84a685910a7f0649ad65589
#
_cell.length_a   1.000
_cell.length_b   1.000
_cell.length_c   1.000
_cell.angle_alpha   90.00
_cell.angle_beta   90.00
_cell.angle_gamma   90.00
#
_symmetry.space_group_name_H-M   'P 1'
#
loop_
_entity.id
_entity.type
_entity.pdbx_description
1 polymer ?
#
loop_
_entity_poly.entity_id
_entity_poly.type
_entity_poly.pdbx_seq_one_letter_code
_entity_poly.pdbx_strand_id
1 'polypeptide(L)'
;MWFLLIPAVLLLAVLTISYICFRMAFYNPPRRDTESFEAVLPPGETYAPYREQMRQLTIETRSFPYEPAQIKTFDGLTLYAKYYQYDPAAPMEIMFPGYRGLAERDLCGGVQRAFAVGHNVLLVDQRACGNCDGNVITFGIYERLDCLRWIDYAISRFGPDVKIVLSGVSMGSATVTMAAGMDLPENIIGIVADSGYTSPKDIICKVIADMHLPPKLAWPFVKLGARLFGHFDIEAASSMEAVKNAKVPIFFSHGEADDFVPCDMTKQLYEACVSKKSIALIPGAGHGLCYLVQPEEYVAAIKKAF
;
A
#
# COMPACT_ATOMS: atom_id res chain seq x y z
N MET A 1 -47.87 -14.98 -10.66
CA MET A 1 -47.23 -13.64 -10.84
C MET A 1 -46.42 -13.24 -9.62
N TRP A 2 -46.97 -13.28 -8.38
CA TRP A 2 -46.25 -12.95 -7.14
C TRP A 2 -45.05 -13.86 -6.83
N PHE A 3 -45.06 -15.15 -7.19
CA PHE A 3 -43.99 -16.12 -6.95
C PHE A 3 -42.68 -15.78 -7.71
N LEU A 4 -42.76 -15.02 -8.83
CA LEU A 4 -41.58 -14.57 -9.56
C LEU A 4 -41.15 -13.15 -9.16
N LEU A 5 -42.09 -12.34 -8.66
CA LEU A 5 -41.82 -10.94 -8.29
C LEU A 5 -40.95 -10.85 -7.01
N ILE A 6 -41.23 -11.64 -5.99
CA ILE A 6 -40.46 -11.64 -4.72
C ILE A 6 -38.99 -12.02 -4.94
N PRO A 7 -38.66 -13.13 -5.62
CA PRO A 7 -37.26 -13.47 -5.93
C PRO A 7 -36.55 -12.40 -6.75
N ALA A 8 -37.25 -11.77 -7.71
CA ALA A 8 -36.67 -10.71 -8.54
C ALA A 8 -36.32 -9.45 -7.71
N VAL A 9 -37.22 -9.05 -6.81
CA VAL A 9 -36.98 -7.91 -5.90
C VAL A 9 -35.82 -8.21 -4.94
N LEU A 10 -35.75 -9.42 -4.38
CA LEU A 10 -34.66 -9.84 -3.51
C LEU A 10 -33.31 -9.85 -4.26
N LEU A 11 -33.30 -10.39 -5.49
CA LEU A 11 -32.09 -10.38 -6.32
C LEU A 11 -31.64 -8.95 -6.61
N LEU A 12 -32.56 -8.06 -7.00
CA LEU A 12 -32.27 -6.65 -7.24
C LEU A 12 -31.69 -5.98 -5.99
N ALA A 13 -32.26 -6.25 -4.81
CA ALA A 13 -31.73 -5.73 -3.54
C ALA A 13 -30.31 -6.21 -3.27
N VAL A 14 -30.03 -7.51 -3.44
CA VAL A 14 -28.68 -8.08 -3.28
C VAL A 14 -27.68 -7.42 -4.25
N LEU A 15 -28.03 -7.28 -5.52
CA LEU A 15 -27.16 -6.64 -6.52
C LEU A 15 -26.91 -5.16 -6.20
N THR A 16 -27.95 -4.45 -5.77
CA THR A 16 -27.84 -3.02 -5.41
C THR A 16 -26.93 -2.83 -4.21
N ILE A 17 -27.10 -3.62 -3.14
CA ILE A 17 -26.24 -3.55 -1.95
C ILE A 17 -24.80 -3.90 -2.33
N SER A 18 -24.59 -4.96 -3.11
CA SER A 18 -23.26 -5.35 -3.56
C SER A 18 -22.60 -4.28 -4.43
N TYR A 19 -23.35 -3.59 -5.27
CA TYR A 19 -22.85 -2.46 -6.05
C TYR A 19 -22.46 -1.27 -5.17
N ILE A 20 -23.28 -0.96 -4.15
CA ILE A 20 -22.93 0.09 -3.17
C ILE A 20 -21.65 -0.28 -2.43
N CYS A 21 -21.52 -1.52 -1.95
CA CYS A 21 -20.29 -1.99 -1.31
C CYS A 21 -19.07 -1.87 -2.25
N PHE A 22 -19.21 -2.26 -3.52
CA PHE A 22 -18.18 -2.09 -4.53
C PHE A 22 -17.78 -0.62 -4.69
N ARG A 23 -18.75 0.27 -4.84
CA ARG A 23 -18.49 1.71 -5.01
C ARG A 23 -17.78 2.30 -3.79
N MET A 24 -18.14 1.87 -2.59
CA MET A 24 -17.54 2.36 -1.35
C MET A 24 -16.12 1.85 -1.14
N ALA A 25 -15.89 0.55 -1.35
CA ALA A 25 -14.63 -0.09 -1.00
C ALA A 25 -13.60 -0.09 -2.15
N PHE A 26 -14.00 -0.28 -3.39
CA PHE A 26 -13.07 -0.60 -4.47
C PHE A 26 -13.00 0.44 -5.58
N TYR A 27 -14.10 1.15 -5.83
CA TYR A 27 -14.12 2.15 -6.89
C TYR A 27 -13.42 3.45 -6.46
N ASN A 28 -12.46 3.87 -7.24
CA ASN A 28 -11.75 5.15 -7.07
C ASN A 28 -11.86 5.95 -8.37
N PRO A 29 -12.63 7.06 -8.40
CA PRO A 29 -12.74 7.88 -9.59
C PRO A 29 -11.39 8.55 -9.89
N PRO A 30 -11.06 8.79 -11.17
CA PRO A 30 -9.86 9.53 -11.55
C PRO A 30 -9.78 10.88 -10.82
N ARG A 31 -8.64 11.20 -10.25
CA ARG A 31 -8.40 12.50 -9.62
C ARG A 31 -8.10 13.55 -10.68
N ARG A 32 -8.65 14.76 -10.48
CA ARG A 32 -8.41 15.91 -11.38
C ARG A 32 -7.24 16.77 -10.91
N ASP A 33 -6.97 16.78 -9.61
CA ASP A 33 -5.87 17.52 -8.99
C ASP A 33 -4.99 16.55 -8.19
N THR A 34 -3.74 16.43 -8.60
CA THR A 34 -2.69 15.66 -7.94
C THR A 34 -1.51 16.53 -7.51
N GLU A 35 -1.56 17.85 -7.77
CA GLU A 35 -0.43 18.74 -7.63
C GLU A 35 -0.60 19.77 -6.50
N SER A 36 -1.83 20.13 -6.12
CA SER A 36 -2.04 21.07 -5.03
C SER A 36 -1.59 20.49 -3.68
N PHE A 37 -1.18 21.35 -2.75
CA PHE A 37 -0.81 20.92 -1.40
C PHE A 37 -1.99 20.32 -0.63
N GLU A 38 -3.21 20.79 -0.89
CA GLU A 38 -4.43 20.24 -0.31
C GLU A 38 -4.65 18.78 -0.76
N ALA A 39 -4.27 18.45 -2.01
CA ALA A 39 -4.37 17.09 -2.51
C ALA A 39 -3.30 16.15 -1.93
N VAL A 40 -2.12 16.68 -1.62
CA VAL A 40 -0.96 15.89 -1.12
C VAL A 40 -0.79 15.92 0.40
N LEU A 41 -1.65 16.61 1.15
CA LEU A 41 -1.67 16.50 2.61
C LEU A 41 -2.84 15.61 3.05
N PRO A 42 -2.61 14.61 3.92
CA PRO A 42 -3.69 13.74 4.37
C PRO A 42 -4.69 14.53 5.21
N PRO A 43 -6.00 14.30 5.01
CA PRO A 43 -7.04 14.88 5.85
C PRO A 43 -7.09 14.18 7.22
N GLY A 44 -7.69 14.84 8.21
CA GLY A 44 -7.95 14.27 9.53
C GLY A 44 -7.10 14.84 10.65
N GLU A 45 -7.59 14.65 11.88
CA GLU A 45 -6.98 15.21 13.09
C GLU A 45 -5.68 14.50 13.47
N THR A 46 -5.55 13.23 13.18
CA THR A 46 -4.34 12.43 13.40
C THR A 46 -3.11 13.04 12.72
N TYR A 47 -3.30 13.64 11.54
CA TYR A 47 -2.21 14.28 10.78
C TYR A 47 -2.05 15.76 11.06
N ALA A 48 -3.02 16.39 11.73
CA ALA A 48 -3.01 17.84 11.99
C ALA A 48 -1.72 18.35 12.65
N PRO A 49 -1.15 17.68 13.67
CA PRO A 49 0.11 18.12 14.31
C PRO A 49 1.32 18.08 13.37
N TYR A 50 1.28 17.23 12.33
CA TYR A 50 2.41 16.98 11.43
C TYR A 50 2.27 17.67 10.07
N ARG A 51 1.17 18.38 9.80
CA ARG A 51 0.88 18.99 8.48
C ARG A 51 1.96 19.93 8.00
N GLU A 52 2.51 20.77 8.87
CA GLU A 52 3.58 21.67 8.46
C GLU A 52 4.88 20.93 8.14
N GLN A 53 5.25 19.94 8.97
CA GLN A 53 6.39 19.07 8.68
C GLN A 53 6.20 18.31 7.35
N MET A 54 5.02 17.73 7.13
CA MET A 54 4.68 17.04 5.88
C MET A 54 4.75 18.00 4.69
N ARG A 55 4.27 19.23 4.85
CA ARG A 55 4.34 20.25 3.82
C ARG A 55 5.79 20.58 3.44
N GLN A 56 6.67 20.79 4.43
CA GLN A 56 8.08 21.05 4.19
C GLN A 56 8.78 19.89 3.48
N LEU A 57 8.55 18.66 3.93
CA LEU A 57 9.08 17.46 3.28
C LEU A 57 8.59 17.28 1.84
N THR A 58 7.32 17.64 1.57
CA THR A 58 6.77 17.62 0.21
C THR A 58 7.43 18.68 -0.69
N ILE A 59 7.63 19.92 -0.17
CA ILE A 59 8.33 20.97 -0.88
C ILE A 59 9.76 20.54 -1.22
N GLU A 60 10.45 19.97 -0.24
CA GLU A 60 11.81 19.46 -0.44
C GLU A 60 11.84 18.32 -1.48
N THR A 61 10.94 17.32 -1.38
CA THR A 61 10.82 16.23 -2.36
C THR A 61 10.63 16.77 -3.77
N ARG A 62 9.76 17.78 -3.95
CA ARG A 62 9.51 18.41 -5.23
C ARG A 62 10.67 19.24 -5.76
N SER A 63 11.63 19.63 -4.92
CA SER A 63 12.85 20.31 -5.34
C SER A 63 13.92 19.37 -5.88
N PHE A 64 13.84 18.07 -5.56
CA PHE A 64 14.78 17.09 -6.10
C PHE A 64 14.53 16.82 -7.59
N PRO A 65 15.59 16.70 -8.41
CA PRO A 65 15.44 16.24 -9.78
C PRO A 65 14.92 14.81 -9.80
N TYR A 66 13.98 14.52 -10.70
CA TYR A 66 13.47 13.18 -10.91
C TYR A 66 13.36 12.84 -12.39
N GLU A 67 13.35 11.55 -12.69
CA GLU A 67 13.05 11.03 -14.02
C GLU A 67 11.70 10.32 -13.98
N PRO A 68 10.77 10.63 -14.93
CA PRO A 68 9.51 9.93 -15.01
C PRO A 68 9.71 8.47 -15.46
N ALA A 69 8.93 7.57 -14.89
CA ALA A 69 8.92 6.17 -15.23
C ALA A 69 7.47 5.69 -15.45
N GLN A 70 7.31 4.70 -16.31
CA GLN A 70 6.01 4.07 -16.56
C GLN A 70 6.15 2.60 -16.89
N ILE A 71 5.12 1.83 -16.54
CA ILE A 71 5.01 0.42 -16.91
C ILE A 71 3.63 0.12 -17.50
N LYS A 72 3.52 -1.06 -18.15
CA LYS A 72 2.24 -1.68 -18.46
C LYS A 72 2.01 -2.86 -17.53
N THR A 73 0.83 -2.91 -16.92
CA THR A 73 0.39 -4.02 -16.09
C THR A 73 -0.01 -5.24 -16.91
N PHE A 74 -0.26 -6.38 -16.23
CA PHE A 74 -0.71 -7.61 -16.89
C PHE A 74 -2.09 -7.47 -17.55
N ASP A 75 -2.92 -6.55 -17.09
CA ASP A 75 -4.26 -6.25 -17.59
C ASP A 75 -4.31 -4.95 -18.45
N GLY A 76 -3.14 -4.43 -18.85
CA GLY A 76 -2.99 -3.38 -19.85
C GLY A 76 -3.05 -1.95 -19.33
N LEU A 77 -3.18 -1.72 -18.01
CA LEU A 77 -3.14 -0.38 -17.43
C LEU A 77 -1.73 0.22 -17.55
N THR A 78 -1.65 1.56 -17.68
CA THR A 78 -0.40 2.30 -17.54
C THR A 78 -0.28 2.81 -16.12
N LEU A 79 0.83 2.48 -15.47
CA LEU A 79 1.18 3.01 -14.15
C LEU A 79 2.41 3.90 -14.25
N TYR A 80 2.46 4.89 -13.36
CA TYR A 80 3.49 5.93 -13.37
C TYR A 80 4.26 5.95 -12.06
N ALA A 81 5.53 6.37 -12.15
CA ALA A 81 6.42 6.57 -11.01
C ALA A 81 7.36 7.75 -11.25
N LYS A 82 8.02 8.20 -10.18
CA LYS A 82 9.12 9.16 -10.22
C LYS A 82 10.37 8.47 -9.69
N TYR A 83 11.45 8.48 -10.48
CA TYR A 83 12.76 8.00 -10.05
C TYR A 83 13.59 9.15 -9.51
N TYR A 84 14.07 9.01 -8.27
CA TYR A 84 14.98 9.95 -7.61
C TYR A 84 16.31 9.25 -7.36
N GLN A 85 17.39 9.82 -7.88
CA GLN A 85 18.73 9.25 -7.75
C GLN A 85 19.44 9.84 -6.53
N TYR A 86 19.91 8.95 -5.65
CA TYR A 86 20.85 9.27 -4.57
C TYR A 86 22.29 9.07 -5.04
N ASP A 87 22.62 7.88 -5.49
CA ASP A 87 23.93 7.49 -6.03
C ASP A 87 23.74 6.37 -7.06
N PRO A 88 24.43 6.42 -8.22
CA PRO A 88 24.28 5.38 -9.25
C PRO A 88 24.53 3.94 -8.75
N ALA A 89 25.38 3.75 -7.74
CA ALA A 89 25.70 2.44 -7.17
C ALA A 89 24.81 2.02 -6.00
N ALA A 90 23.93 2.92 -5.52
CA ALA A 90 23.07 2.65 -4.37
C ALA A 90 21.95 1.65 -4.72
N PRO A 91 21.48 0.86 -3.74
CA PRO A 91 20.28 0.05 -3.90
C PRO A 91 19.07 0.90 -4.28
N MET A 92 18.12 0.29 -5.00
CA MET A 92 16.84 0.88 -5.38
C MET A 92 15.79 0.57 -4.32
N GLU A 93 15.09 1.57 -3.82
CA GLU A 93 13.89 1.36 -3.01
C GLU A 93 12.64 1.69 -3.84
N ILE A 94 11.78 0.67 -4.08
CA ILE A 94 10.49 0.84 -4.75
C ILE A 94 9.41 1.04 -3.69
N MET A 95 8.75 2.21 -3.70
CA MET A 95 7.85 2.64 -2.65
C MET A 95 6.39 2.66 -3.08
N PHE A 96 5.53 2.01 -2.30
CA PHE A 96 4.10 1.84 -2.57
C PHE A 96 3.23 2.60 -1.55
N PRO A 97 2.35 3.53 -1.99
CA PRO A 97 1.46 4.29 -1.12
C PRO A 97 0.27 3.49 -0.60
N GLY A 98 -0.51 4.10 0.30
CA GLY A 98 -1.70 3.52 0.89
C GLY A 98 -2.93 3.50 -0.03
N TYR A 99 -4.05 3.14 0.57
CA TYR A 99 -5.36 3.06 -0.09
C TYR A 99 -5.85 4.44 -0.55
N ARG A 100 -6.25 4.55 -1.83
CA ARG A 100 -6.62 5.82 -2.48
C ARG A 100 -5.54 6.90 -2.34
N GLY A 101 -4.30 6.45 -2.17
CA GLY A 101 -3.15 7.28 -1.90
C GLY A 101 -2.59 7.97 -3.14
N LEU A 102 -1.84 9.04 -2.86
CA LEU A 102 -0.86 9.59 -3.78
C LEU A 102 0.52 9.28 -3.20
N ALA A 103 1.46 8.90 -4.02
CA ALA A 103 2.79 8.54 -3.54
C ALA A 103 3.45 9.68 -2.73
N GLU A 104 3.37 10.93 -3.20
CA GLU A 104 3.90 12.09 -2.47
C GLU A 104 3.19 12.36 -1.13
N ARG A 105 1.91 11.99 -1.00
CA ARG A 105 1.13 12.19 0.22
C ARG A 105 1.44 11.14 1.26
N ASP A 106 1.25 9.87 0.89
CA ASP A 106 1.27 8.77 1.85
C ASP A 106 2.69 8.37 2.22
N LEU A 107 3.65 8.67 1.33
CA LEU A 107 5.07 8.44 1.53
C LEU A 107 5.82 9.78 1.74
N CYS A 108 5.15 10.73 2.38
CA CYS A 108 5.73 12.03 2.72
C CYS A 108 6.99 11.85 3.57
N GLY A 109 8.10 12.44 3.13
CA GLY A 109 9.43 12.21 3.71
C GLY A 109 10.08 10.88 3.30
N GLY A 110 9.43 10.05 2.48
CA GLY A 110 9.96 8.76 2.05
C GLY A 110 11.24 8.88 1.22
N VAL A 111 11.33 9.88 0.35
CA VAL A 111 12.56 10.14 -0.44
C VAL A 111 13.71 10.54 0.49
N GLN A 112 13.48 11.46 1.43
CA GLN A 112 14.48 11.88 2.43
C GLN A 112 14.93 10.70 3.30
N ARG A 113 13.97 9.89 3.75
CA ARG A 113 14.25 8.67 4.52
C ARG A 113 15.12 7.69 3.75
N ALA A 114 14.79 7.42 2.49
CA ALA A 114 15.56 6.51 1.65
C ALA A 114 16.97 7.05 1.40
N PHE A 115 17.12 8.35 1.13
CA PHE A 115 18.43 8.99 0.98
C PHE A 115 19.23 8.89 2.28
N ALA A 116 18.61 9.07 3.44
CA ALA A 116 19.25 8.88 4.74
C ALA A 116 19.68 7.43 4.99
N VAL A 117 18.96 6.45 4.43
CA VAL A 117 19.38 5.03 4.42
C VAL A 117 20.51 4.79 3.41
N GLY A 118 20.56 5.53 2.33
CA GLY A 118 21.53 5.39 1.22
C GLY A 118 20.95 4.68 0.00
N HIS A 119 19.66 4.87 -0.29
CA HIS A 119 18.96 4.23 -1.41
C HIS A 119 18.53 5.25 -2.48
N ASN A 120 18.55 4.84 -3.75
CA ASN A 120 17.75 5.46 -4.81
C ASN A 120 16.27 5.17 -4.59
N VAL A 121 15.38 5.99 -5.15
CA VAL A 121 13.93 5.82 -4.95
C VAL A 121 13.20 5.69 -6.28
N LEU A 122 12.34 4.70 -6.38
CA LEU A 122 11.26 4.62 -7.37
C LEU A 122 9.93 4.81 -6.63
N LEU A 123 9.42 6.03 -6.63
CA LEU A 123 8.19 6.43 -5.94
C LEU A 123 7.02 6.19 -6.88
N VAL A 124 6.23 5.12 -6.64
CA VAL A 124 5.19 4.68 -7.55
C VAL A 124 3.79 5.10 -7.11
N ASP A 125 2.93 5.50 -8.05
CA ASP A 125 1.49 5.52 -7.81
C ASP A 125 0.91 4.14 -8.13
N GLN A 126 -0.01 3.66 -7.28
CA GLN A 126 -0.66 2.37 -7.50
C GLN A 126 -1.82 2.51 -8.51
N ARG A 127 -2.29 1.36 -9.07
CA ARG A 127 -3.45 1.32 -9.97
C ARG A 127 -4.63 2.11 -9.41
N ALA A 128 -5.39 2.76 -10.26
CA ALA A 128 -6.53 3.62 -9.90
C ALA A 128 -6.18 4.81 -8.99
N CYS A 129 -4.91 5.15 -8.81
CA CYS A 129 -4.45 6.26 -7.97
C CYS A 129 -3.54 7.20 -8.75
N GLY A 130 -3.46 8.46 -8.31
CA GLY A 130 -2.62 9.47 -8.95
C GLY A 130 -2.94 9.64 -10.44
N ASN A 131 -1.92 9.56 -11.27
CA ASN A 131 -2.02 9.62 -12.73
C ASN A 131 -2.17 8.24 -13.39
N CYS A 132 -2.23 7.16 -12.59
CA CYS A 132 -2.33 5.79 -13.09
C CYS A 132 -3.72 5.47 -13.64
N ASP A 133 -3.74 4.62 -14.67
CA ASP A 133 -4.97 4.11 -15.26
C ASP A 133 -5.77 3.24 -14.27
N GLY A 134 -7.03 3.00 -14.64
CA GLY A 134 -7.96 2.18 -13.86
C GLY A 134 -8.84 2.99 -12.93
N ASN A 135 -9.79 2.30 -12.31
CA ASN A 135 -10.72 2.87 -11.34
C ASN A 135 -11.10 1.87 -10.23
N VAL A 136 -10.41 0.74 -10.17
CA VAL A 136 -10.63 -0.31 -9.17
C VAL A 136 -9.35 -0.54 -8.37
N ILE A 137 -9.46 -0.40 -7.05
CA ILE A 137 -8.42 -0.73 -6.08
C ILE A 137 -8.73 -2.12 -5.53
N THR A 138 -7.72 -3.00 -5.44
CA THR A 138 -7.92 -4.40 -5.10
C THR A 138 -7.31 -4.82 -3.75
N PHE A 139 -6.92 -3.85 -2.91
CA PHE A 139 -6.37 -4.08 -1.57
C PHE A 139 -5.13 -4.99 -1.54
N GLY A 140 -4.26 -4.86 -2.54
CA GLY A 140 -3.03 -5.64 -2.66
C GLY A 140 -3.17 -6.86 -3.59
N ILE A 141 -4.38 -7.26 -4.00
CA ILE A 141 -4.58 -8.47 -4.82
C ILE A 141 -3.93 -8.31 -6.22
N TYR A 142 -4.23 -7.26 -6.94
CA TYR A 142 -3.59 -6.96 -8.23
C TYR A 142 -2.37 -6.07 -8.06
N GLU A 143 -2.36 -5.20 -7.04
CA GLU A 143 -1.22 -4.33 -6.74
C GLU A 143 0.08 -5.12 -6.50
N ARG A 144 0.02 -6.34 -5.91
CA ARG A 144 1.20 -7.22 -5.79
C ARG A 144 1.74 -7.69 -7.14
N LEU A 145 0.86 -7.85 -8.15
CA LEU A 145 1.27 -8.21 -9.51
C LEU A 145 1.90 -7.00 -10.22
N ASP A 146 1.38 -5.81 -9.96
CA ASP A 146 2.01 -4.56 -10.42
C ASP A 146 3.39 -4.34 -9.78
N CYS A 147 3.54 -4.74 -8.51
CA CYS A 147 4.84 -4.73 -7.82
C CYS A 147 5.87 -5.56 -8.58
N LEU A 148 5.51 -6.77 -9.07
CA LEU A 148 6.42 -7.57 -9.89
C LEU A 148 6.81 -6.86 -11.20
N ARG A 149 5.87 -6.13 -11.83
CA ARG A 149 6.17 -5.37 -13.05
C ARG A 149 7.12 -4.19 -12.78
N TRP A 150 7.02 -3.56 -11.61
CA TRP A 150 7.97 -2.53 -11.21
C TRP A 150 9.36 -3.11 -10.90
N ILE A 151 9.44 -4.32 -10.34
CA ILE A 151 10.70 -5.06 -10.16
C ILE A 151 11.33 -5.36 -11.52
N ASP A 152 10.57 -5.91 -12.47
CA ASP A 152 11.03 -6.17 -13.85
C ASP A 152 11.56 -4.88 -14.51
N TYR A 153 10.84 -3.77 -14.35
CA TYR A 153 11.26 -2.47 -14.85
C TYR A 153 12.60 -2.04 -14.23
N ALA A 154 12.75 -2.15 -12.92
CA ALA A 154 13.97 -1.76 -12.23
C ALA A 154 15.18 -2.60 -12.71
N ILE A 155 15.03 -3.91 -12.83
CA ILE A 155 16.08 -4.80 -13.33
C ILE A 155 16.43 -4.48 -14.79
N SER A 156 15.41 -4.29 -15.64
CA SER A 156 15.61 -3.95 -17.05
C SER A 156 16.35 -2.63 -17.25
N ARG A 157 16.05 -1.63 -16.41
CA ARG A 157 16.60 -0.28 -16.55
C ARG A 157 17.97 -0.12 -15.91
N PHE A 158 18.18 -0.69 -14.72
CA PHE A 158 19.38 -0.46 -13.91
C PHE A 158 20.36 -1.63 -13.94
N GLY A 159 20.00 -2.71 -14.64
CA GLY A 159 20.86 -3.88 -14.86
C GLY A 159 20.54 -5.05 -13.92
N PRO A 160 21.05 -6.26 -14.25
CA PRO A 160 20.72 -7.50 -13.55
C PRO A 160 21.24 -7.55 -12.11
N ASP A 161 22.22 -6.74 -11.76
CA ASP A 161 22.84 -6.73 -10.44
C ASP A 161 22.21 -5.71 -9.48
N VAL A 162 21.21 -4.94 -9.94
CA VAL A 162 20.54 -3.94 -9.09
C VAL A 162 19.97 -4.58 -7.83
N LYS A 163 20.32 -4.06 -6.66
CA LYS A 163 19.74 -4.46 -5.38
C LYS A 163 18.47 -3.67 -5.13
N ILE A 164 17.40 -4.36 -4.75
CA ILE A 164 16.07 -3.75 -4.61
C ILE A 164 15.53 -4.00 -3.19
N VAL A 165 15.06 -2.94 -2.56
CA VAL A 165 14.22 -2.98 -1.35
C VAL A 165 12.80 -2.61 -1.78
N LEU A 166 11.82 -3.42 -1.40
CA LEU A 166 10.41 -3.08 -1.55
C LEU A 166 9.91 -2.39 -0.28
N SER A 167 9.23 -1.28 -0.41
CA SER A 167 8.74 -0.52 0.73
C SER A 167 7.28 -0.11 0.52
N GLY A 168 6.48 -0.14 1.57
CA GLY A 168 5.10 0.30 1.46
C GLY A 168 4.49 0.69 2.79
N VAL A 169 3.51 1.59 2.73
CA VAL A 169 2.71 2.02 3.87
C VAL A 169 1.26 1.57 3.72
N SER A 170 0.63 1.08 4.79
CA SER A 170 -0.79 0.70 4.79
C SER A 170 -1.12 -0.35 3.70
N MET A 171 -1.96 -0.03 2.71
CA MET A 171 -2.20 -0.91 1.57
C MET A 171 -0.92 -1.19 0.76
N GLY A 172 0.00 -0.23 0.67
CA GLY A 172 1.31 -0.45 0.05
C GLY A 172 2.14 -1.47 0.83
N SER A 173 2.09 -1.44 2.16
CA SER A 173 2.69 -2.48 3.01
C SER A 173 2.08 -3.86 2.73
N ALA A 174 0.76 -3.95 2.63
CA ALA A 174 0.09 -5.20 2.26
C ALA A 174 0.48 -5.66 0.84
N THR A 175 0.63 -4.73 -0.11
CA THR A 175 1.09 -5.01 -1.48
C THR A 175 2.45 -5.69 -1.48
N VAL A 176 3.47 -5.07 -0.83
CA VAL A 176 4.83 -5.63 -0.80
C VAL A 176 4.92 -6.90 0.05
N THR A 177 4.12 -6.99 1.13
CA THR A 177 4.05 -8.19 1.96
C THR A 177 3.42 -9.37 1.21
N MET A 178 2.33 -9.14 0.45
CA MET A 178 1.74 -10.17 -0.40
C MET A 178 2.68 -10.58 -1.54
N ALA A 179 3.46 -9.66 -2.10
CA ALA A 179 4.50 -9.98 -3.06
C ALA A 179 5.60 -10.85 -2.46
N ALA A 180 5.94 -10.70 -1.16
CA ALA A 180 6.93 -11.53 -0.46
C ALA A 180 6.62 -13.03 -0.47
N GLY A 181 5.35 -13.39 -0.57
CA GLY A 181 4.90 -14.80 -0.68
C GLY A 181 4.96 -15.35 -2.10
N MET A 182 5.39 -14.55 -3.07
CA MET A 182 5.55 -14.95 -4.47
C MET A 182 7.02 -15.30 -4.77
N ASP A 183 7.28 -15.78 -5.97
CA ASP A 183 8.65 -16.06 -6.40
C ASP A 183 9.34 -14.77 -6.86
N LEU A 184 10.09 -14.16 -5.93
CA LEU A 184 10.81 -12.92 -6.16
C LEU A 184 12.23 -13.21 -6.68
N PRO A 185 12.78 -12.36 -7.58
CA PRO A 185 14.16 -12.49 -8.03
C PRO A 185 15.16 -12.19 -6.91
N GLU A 186 16.38 -12.73 -7.03
CA GLU A 186 17.48 -12.55 -6.06
C GLU A 186 17.92 -11.09 -5.86
N ASN A 187 17.48 -10.21 -6.75
CA ASN A 187 17.66 -8.77 -6.63
C ASN A 187 16.99 -8.19 -5.37
N ILE A 188 15.93 -8.83 -4.87
CA ILE A 188 15.19 -8.34 -3.70
C ILE A 188 15.96 -8.67 -2.45
N ILE A 189 16.54 -7.66 -1.82
CA ILE A 189 17.36 -7.80 -0.61
C ILE A 189 16.58 -7.60 0.69
N GLY A 190 15.38 -7.02 0.61
CA GLY A 190 14.53 -6.82 1.78
C GLY A 190 13.23 -6.11 1.50
N ILE A 191 12.35 -6.09 2.50
CA ILE A 191 11.03 -5.46 2.47
C ILE A 191 10.86 -4.58 3.71
N VAL A 192 10.39 -3.35 3.53
CA VAL A 192 9.95 -2.42 4.59
C VAL A 192 8.43 -2.38 4.57
N ALA A 193 7.78 -2.96 5.57
CA ALA A 193 6.33 -3.09 5.69
C ALA A 193 5.81 -2.21 6.85
N ASP A 194 5.35 -1.00 6.54
CA ASP A 194 4.86 -0.03 7.53
C ASP A 194 3.34 -0.03 7.62
N SER A 195 2.80 -0.12 8.84
CA SER A 195 1.36 0.00 9.16
C SER A 195 0.45 -0.90 8.31
N GLY A 196 0.91 -2.14 8.03
CA GLY A 196 0.21 -3.10 7.18
C GLY A 196 -0.90 -3.86 7.90
N TYR A 197 -1.75 -4.54 7.11
CA TYR A 197 -2.85 -5.36 7.62
C TYR A 197 -2.69 -6.85 7.24
N THR A 198 -3.35 -7.72 8.03
CA THR A 198 -3.29 -9.18 7.89
C THR A 198 -3.93 -9.69 6.60
N SER A 199 -5.08 -9.12 6.22
CA SER A 199 -5.78 -9.46 4.98
C SER A 199 -6.71 -8.31 4.53
N PRO A 200 -7.09 -8.27 3.24
CA PRO A 200 -8.13 -7.36 2.76
C PRO A 200 -9.45 -7.50 3.54
N LYS A 201 -9.82 -8.73 3.88
CA LYS A 201 -11.02 -9.02 4.67
C LYS A 201 -10.95 -8.38 6.05
N ASP A 202 -9.84 -8.55 6.76
CA ASP A 202 -9.72 -8.09 8.14
C ASP A 202 -9.81 -6.57 8.24
N ILE A 203 -9.09 -5.85 7.36
CA ILE A 203 -9.15 -4.39 7.36
C ILE A 203 -10.52 -3.86 6.91
N ILE A 204 -11.16 -4.45 5.90
CA ILE A 204 -12.50 -4.04 5.46
C ILE A 204 -13.53 -4.33 6.54
N CYS A 205 -13.47 -5.48 7.20
CA CYS A 205 -14.37 -5.81 8.31
C CYS A 205 -14.17 -4.87 9.51
N LYS A 206 -12.92 -4.44 9.79
CA LYS A 206 -12.64 -3.43 10.82
C LYS A 206 -13.29 -2.09 10.46
N VAL A 207 -13.13 -1.62 9.23
CA VAL A 207 -13.76 -0.36 8.77
C VAL A 207 -15.30 -0.45 8.83
N ILE A 208 -15.89 -1.59 8.45
CA ILE A 208 -17.34 -1.81 8.57
C ILE A 208 -17.79 -1.74 10.03
N ALA A 209 -17.01 -2.31 10.97
CA ALA A 209 -17.29 -2.24 12.40
C ALA A 209 -17.21 -0.81 12.94
N ASP A 210 -16.24 -0.02 12.50
CA ASP A 210 -16.12 1.40 12.87
C ASP A 210 -17.32 2.23 12.38
N MET A 211 -17.94 1.83 11.27
CA MET A 211 -19.18 2.41 10.77
C MET A 211 -20.41 1.94 11.57
N HIS A 212 -20.23 1.18 12.66
CA HIS A 212 -21.29 0.58 13.47
C HIS A 212 -22.21 -0.38 12.68
N LEU A 213 -21.70 -0.97 11.60
CA LEU A 213 -22.39 -1.98 10.79
C LEU A 213 -21.91 -3.39 11.17
N PRO A 214 -22.75 -4.43 11.03
CA PRO A 214 -22.35 -5.81 11.34
C PRO A 214 -21.47 -6.41 10.23
N PRO A 215 -20.16 -6.59 10.46
CA PRO A 215 -19.23 -7.04 9.40
C PRO A 215 -19.61 -8.40 8.80
N LYS A 216 -20.07 -9.33 9.64
CA LYS A 216 -20.49 -10.68 9.18
C LYS A 216 -21.64 -10.65 8.18
N LEU A 217 -22.55 -9.69 8.30
CA LEU A 217 -23.68 -9.53 7.38
C LEU A 217 -23.29 -8.73 6.13
N ALA A 218 -22.38 -7.77 6.24
CA ALA A 218 -21.94 -6.93 5.13
C ALA A 218 -20.93 -7.64 4.22
N TRP A 219 -20.04 -8.48 4.78
CA TRP A 219 -18.96 -9.12 4.04
C TRP A 219 -19.39 -9.90 2.77
N PRO A 220 -20.46 -10.71 2.75
CA PRO A 220 -20.91 -11.38 1.54
C PRO A 220 -21.22 -10.42 0.38
N PHE A 221 -21.79 -9.25 0.68
CA PHE A 221 -22.09 -8.22 -0.33
C PHE A 221 -20.81 -7.53 -0.84
N VAL A 222 -19.86 -7.26 0.05
CA VAL A 222 -18.53 -6.73 -0.32
C VAL A 222 -17.83 -7.70 -1.27
N LYS A 223 -17.78 -8.99 -0.92
CA LYS A 223 -17.18 -10.05 -1.73
C LYS A 223 -17.87 -10.20 -3.09
N LEU A 224 -19.21 -10.19 -3.09
CA LEU A 224 -20.00 -10.26 -4.32
C LEU A 224 -19.77 -9.03 -5.19
N GLY A 225 -19.69 -7.84 -4.58
CA GLY A 225 -19.37 -6.58 -5.25
C GLY A 225 -18.00 -6.59 -5.92
N ALA A 226 -16.97 -7.06 -5.22
CA ALA A 226 -15.62 -7.24 -5.79
C ALA A 226 -15.63 -8.15 -7.02
N ARG A 227 -16.35 -9.29 -6.93
CA ARG A 227 -16.41 -10.28 -8.00
C ARG A 227 -17.21 -9.81 -9.21
N LEU A 228 -18.41 -9.22 -9.02
CA LEU A 228 -19.31 -8.85 -10.11
C LEU A 228 -18.93 -7.55 -10.80
N PHE A 229 -18.50 -6.54 -10.04
CA PHE A 229 -18.26 -5.20 -10.54
C PHE A 229 -16.77 -4.83 -10.58
N GLY A 230 -15.95 -5.44 -9.71
CA GLY A 230 -14.49 -5.26 -9.68
C GLY A 230 -13.73 -6.31 -10.49
N HIS A 231 -14.39 -7.43 -10.84
CA HIS A 231 -13.82 -8.57 -11.59
C HIS A 231 -12.59 -9.19 -10.94
N PHE A 232 -12.55 -9.23 -9.60
CA PHE A 232 -11.47 -9.90 -8.87
C PHE A 232 -12.00 -10.63 -7.63
N ASP A 233 -11.20 -11.59 -7.13
CA ASP A 233 -11.47 -12.28 -5.87
C ASP A 233 -10.68 -11.62 -4.74
N ILE A 234 -11.39 -10.95 -3.82
CA ILE A 234 -10.79 -10.24 -2.67
C ILE A 234 -10.10 -11.19 -1.66
N GLU A 235 -10.35 -12.49 -1.74
CA GLU A 235 -9.73 -13.50 -0.89
C GLU A 235 -8.61 -14.29 -1.61
N ALA A 236 -8.21 -13.90 -2.83
CA ALA A 236 -7.18 -14.59 -3.60
C ALA A 236 -5.77 -14.52 -2.99
N ALA A 237 -5.51 -13.60 -2.08
CA ALA A 237 -4.27 -13.48 -1.32
C ALA A 237 -4.47 -12.73 -0.01
N SER A 238 -3.52 -12.91 0.91
CA SER A 238 -3.43 -12.14 2.14
C SER A 238 -1.98 -11.95 2.56
N SER A 239 -1.68 -10.88 3.30
CA SER A 239 -0.37 -10.67 3.90
C SER A 239 -0.03 -11.81 4.88
N MET A 240 -1.04 -12.30 5.61
CA MET A 240 -0.88 -13.40 6.58
C MET A 240 -0.39 -14.69 5.93
N GLU A 241 -0.95 -15.09 4.78
CA GLU A 241 -0.49 -16.28 4.08
C GLU A 241 0.86 -16.04 3.38
N ALA A 242 1.10 -14.83 2.91
CA ALA A 242 2.35 -14.47 2.24
C ALA A 242 3.56 -14.55 3.17
N VAL A 243 3.46 -14.01 4.41
CA VAL A 243 4.59 -14.03 5.36
C VAL A 243 5.00 -15.44 5.80
N LYS A 244 4.10 -16.41 5.74
CA LYS A 244 4.38 -17.84 6.02
C LYS A 244 5.21 -18.49 4.91
N ASN A 245 5.32 -17.87 3.74
CA ASN A 245 6.05 -18.35 2.57
C ASN A 245 7.18 -17.39 2.16
N ALA A 246 7.38 -16.28 2.87
CA ALA A 246 8.38 -15.29 2.55
C ALA A 246 9.81 -15.85 2.65
N LYS A 247 10.63 -15.53 1.64
CA LYS A 247 12.05 -15.96 1.58
C LYS A 247 13.02 -14.79 1.82
N VAL A 248 12.54 -13.55 1.65
CA VAL A 248 13.34 -12.32 1.78
C VAL A 248 13.18 -11.71 3.17
N PRO A 249 14.18 -11.01 3.71
CA PRO A 249 14.08 -10.33 4.99
C PRO A 249 12.94 -9.30 5.00
N ILE A 250 12.18 -9.21 6.10
CA ILE A 250 11.11 -8.23 6.27
C ILE A 250 11.33 -7.42 7.55
N PHE A 251 11.42 -6.11 7.40
CA PHE A 251 11.32 -5.15 8.49
C PHE A 251 9.88 -4.65 8.60
N PHE A 252 9.23 -4.97 9.71
CA PHE A 252 7.90 -4.49 10.04
C PHE A 252 8.00 -3.23 10.89
N SER A 253 7.12 -2.25 10.64
CA SER A 253 6.96 -1.08 11.50
C SER A 253 5.50 -0.73 11.68
N HIS A 254 5.15 -0.15 12.84
CA HIS A 254 3.79 0.30 13.12
C HIS A 254 3.76 1.34 14.24
N GLY A 255 2.88 2.32 14.11
CA GLY A 255 2.60 3.26 15.18
C GLY A 255 1.71 2.63 16.25
N GLU A 256 2.09 2.73 17.53
CA GLU A 256 1.29 2.15 18.62
C GLU A 256 -0.03 2.90 18.87
N ALA A 257 -0.14 4.15 18.40
CA ALA A 257 -1.35 4.96 18.47
C ALA A 257 -2.16 4.94 17.15
N ASP A 258 -1.93 3.96 16.27
CA ASP A 258 -2.68 3.78 15.04
C ASP A 258 -4.10 3.29 15.34
N ASP A 259 -5.09 4.16 15.15
CA ASP A 259 -6.52 3.90 15.34
C ASP A 259 -7.22 3.40 14.06
N PHE A 260 -6.54 3.53 12.91
CA PHE A 260 -7.09 3.11 11.61
C PHE A 260 -6.74 1.65 11.27
N VAL A 261 -5.46 1.27 11.29
CA VAL A 261 -5.03 -0.12 11.17
C VAL A 261 -4.51 -0.58 12.54
N PRO A 262 -5.16 -1.54 13.21
CA PRO A 262 -4.69 -1.99 14.52
C PRO A 262 -3.25 -2.49 14.48
N CYS A 263 -2.39 -1.96 15.36
CA CYS A 263 -0.99 -2.34 15.49
C CYS A 263 -0.81 -3.87 15.69
N ASP A 264 -1.80 -4.54 16.30
CA ASP A 264 -1.81 -5.99 16.47
C ASP A 264 -1.81 -6.77 15.16
N MET A 265 -2.30 -6.19 14.04
CA MET A 265 -2.19 -6.85 12.74
C MET A 265 -0.73 -7.01 12.31
N THR A 266 0.11 -5.97 12.49
CA THR A 266 1.55 -6.07 12.21
C THR A 266 2.26 -7.03 13.17
N LYS A 267 1.90 -7.06 14.45
CA LYS A 267 2.44 -8.05 15.41
C LYS A 267 2.13 -9.48 14.97
N GLN A 268 0.90 -9.75 14.55
CA GLN A 268 0.50 -11.07 14.01
C GLN A 268 1.29 -11.44 12.74
N LEU A 269 1.50 -10.49 11.82
CA LEU A 269 2.33 -10.72 10.63
C LEU A 269 3.77 -11.02 11.01
N TYR A 270 4.34 -10.26 11.95
CA TYR A 270 5.69 -10.50 12.45
C TYR A 270 5.82 -11.88 13.07
N GLU A 271 4.91 -12.28 13.93
CA GLU A 271 4.92 -13.61 14.57
C GLU A 271 4.85 -14.74 13.54
N ALA A 272 3.96 -14.62 12.55
CA ALA A 272 3.75 -15.63 11.52
C ALA A 272 4.85 -15.69 10.44
N CYS A 273 5.63 -14.63 10.29
CA CYS A 273 6.67 -14.54 9.27
C CYS A 273 7.80 -15.55 9.53
N VAL A 274 8.14 -16.34 8.50
CA VAL A 274 9.16 -17.40 8.57
C VAL A 274 10.53 -16.97 8.09
N SER A 275 10.65 -15.85 7.37
CA SER A 275 11.94 -15.32 6.92
C SER A 275 12.66 -14.54 8.03
N LYS A 276 13.92 -14.11 7.77
CA LYS A 276 14.61 -13.14 8.64
C LYS A 276 13.70 -11.91 8.83
N LYS A 277 13.46 -11.51 10.06
CA LYS A 277 12.51 -10.46 10.40
C LYS A 277 12.97 -9.58 11.53
N SER A 278 12.53 -8.33 11.50
CA SER A 278 12.66 -7.37 12.60
C SER A 278 11.41 -6.52 12.70
N ILE A 279 11.18 -5.90 13.84
CA ILE A 279 10.00 -5.07 14.10
C ILE A 279 10.38 -3.83 14.89
N ALA A 280 9.79 -2.69 14.52
CA ALA A 280 9.83 -1.45 15.29
C ALA A 280 8.39 -0.96 15.53
N LEU A 281 8.02 -0.86 16.80
CA LEU A 281 6.76 -0.27 17.23
C LEU A 281 7.06 1.12 17.76
N ILE A 282 6.41 2.14 17.18
CA ILE A 282 6.72 3.55 17.47
C ILE A 282 5.68 4.12 18.42
N PRO A 283 6.04 4.37 19.70
CA PRO A 283 5.13 4.94 20.67
C PRO A 283 4.57 6.31 20.22
N GLY A 284 3.26 6.49 20.35
CA GLY A 284 2.58 7.73 20.01
C GLY A 284 2.42 8.01 18.52
N ALA A 285 2.98 7.22 17.64
CA ALA A 285 2.77 7.37 16.20
C ALA A 285 1.39 6.84 15.80
N GLY A 286 0.65 7.63 15.03
CA GLY A 286 -0.58 7.24 14.34
C GLY A 286 -0.28 6.50 13.03
N HIS A 287 -1.34 6.32 12.21
CA HIS A 287 -1.27 5.59 10.94
C HIS A 287 -0.28 6.20 9.94
N GLY A 288 0.75 5.42 9.54
CA GLY A 288 1.77 5.85 8.57
C GLY A 288 2.69 6.98 9.06
N LEU A 289 2.76 7.22 10.36
CA LEU A 289 3.54 8.32 10.94
C LEU A 289 4.86 7.87 11.59
N CYS A 290 5.26 6.61 11.46
CA CYS A 290 6.43 6.06 12.12
C CYS A 290 7.70 6.89 11.87
N TYR A 291 7.99 7.19 10.60
CA TYR A 291 9.15 8.01 10.22
C TYR A 291 9.05 9.46 10.72
N LEU A 292 7.87 10.06 10.67
CA LEU A 292 7.69 11.48 11.08
C LEU A 292 7.84 11.68 12.59
N VAL A 293 7.49 10.69 13.39
CA VAL A 293 7.57 10.74 14.86
C VAL A 293 8.98 10.44 15.35
N GLN A 294 9.66 9.46 14.79
CA GLN A 294 11.02 9.04 15.20
C GLN A 294 11.92 8.81 13.98
N PRO A 295 12.34 9.86 13.25
CA PRO A 295 13.04 9.72 11.98
C PRO A 295 14.41 9.03 12.11
N GLU A 296 15.20 9.37 13.12
CA GLU A 296 16.55 8.84 13.29
C GLU A 296 16.53 7.36 13.68
N GLU A 297 15.70 6.99 14.65
CA GLU A 297 15.50 5.62 15.12
C GLU A 297 14.92 4.74 14.02
N TYR A 298 13.99 5.28 13.23
CA TYR A 298 13.37 4.56 12.11
C TYR A 298 14.41 4.26 11.01
N VAL A 299 15.22 5.25 10.63
CA VAL A 299 16.33 5.06 9.67
C VAL A 299 17.36 4.05 10.20
N ALA A 300 17.75 4.17 11.47
CA ALA A 300 18.69 3.24 12.09
C ALA A 300 18.15 1.80 12.12
N ALA A 301 16.85 1.63 12.38
CA ALA A 301 16.19 0.33 12.37
C ALA A 301 16.20 -0.32 10.99
N ILE A 302 15.90 0.46 9.91
CA ILE A 302 15.99 -0.04 8.54
C ILE A 302 17.42 -0.46 8.19
N LYS A 303 18.43 0.38 8.46
CA LYS A 303 19.85 0.06 8.22
C LYS A 303 20.33 -1.22 8.92
N LYS A 304 19.75 -1.52 10.08
CA LYS A 304 20.07 -2.74 10.85
C LYS A 304 19.37 -3.99 10.30
N ALA A 305 18.25 -3.81 9.59
CA ALA A 305 17.44 -4.92 9.10
C ALA A 305 18.07 -5.59 7.87
N PHE A 306 18.73 -4.81 7.03
CA PHE A 306 19.35 -5.22 5.77
C PHE A 306 20.84 -4.90 5.75
#